data_0975945d5c311dfb4b6e922b4c72fb67
#
_entry.id   0975945d5c311dfb4b6e922b4c72fb67
#
_cell.length_a   1.000
_cell.length_b   1.000
_cell.length_c   1.000
_cell.angle_alpha   90.00
_cell.angle_beta   90.00
_cell.angle_gamma   90.00
#
_symmetry.space_group_name_H-M   'P 1'
#
loop_
_entity.id
_entity.type
_entity.pdbx_description
1 polymer ?
#
loop_
_entity_poly.entity_id
_entity_poly.type
_entity_poly.pdbx_seq_one_letter_code
_entity_poly.pdbx_strand_id
1 'polypeptide(L)' 'AEFELAGFSKKDVTLSVIDNVLTVSAKNEDRSRNYELYLYDLVSEDHISASLKNGMLHLTLPKKAIKGAKKIDIK' A
#
# COMPACT_ATOMS: atom_id res chain seq x y z
N ALA A 1 -3.47 5.14 -1.38
CA ALA A 1 -4.22 4.26 -2.28
C ALA A 1 -5.39 3.62 -1.54
N GLU A 2 -6.42 3.30 -2.26
CA GLU A 2 -7.61 2.70 -1.68
C GLU A 2 -8.03 1.50 -2.50
N PHE A 3 -8.43 0.43 -1.81
CA PHE A 3 -8.92 -0.78 -2.46
C PHE A 3 -10.24 -1.20 -1.84
N GLU A 4 -11.18 -1.58 -2.67
CA GLU A 4 -12.47 -2.05 -2.18
C GLU A 4 -12.36 -3.53 -1.79
N LEU A 5 -12.56 -3.81 -0.52
CA LEU A 5 -12.48 -5.17 0.04
C LEU A 5 -13.71 -5.48 0.87
N ALA A 6 -14.88 -5.13 0.36
CA ALA A 6 -16.13 -5.42 1.04
C ALA A 6 -16.29 -6.92 1.25
N GLY A 7 -16.70 -7.33 2.44
CA GLY A 7 -16.84 -8.74 2.77
C GLY A 7 -15.61 -9.40 3.36
N PHE A 8 -14.50 -8.68 3.48
CA PHE A 8 -13.29 -9.17 4.11
C PHE A 8 -13.07 -8.45 5.43
N SER A 9 -12.54 -9.19 6.41
CA SER A 9 -12.16 -8.59 7.67
C SER A 9 -10.67 -8.32 7.70
N LYS A 10 -10.23 -7.58 8.69
CA LYS A 10 -8.82 -7.22 8.82
C LYS A 10 -7.90 -8.44 8.82
N LYS A 11 -8.31 -9.51 9.45
CA LYS A 11 -7.50 -10.73 9.54
C LYS A 11 -7.42 -11.50 8.22
N ASP A 12 -8.31 -11.19 7.27
CA ASP A 12 -8.31 -11.84 5.97
C ASP A 12 -7.33 -11.18 5.00
N VAL A 13 -6.80 -10.02 5.37
CA VAL A 13 -5.97 -9.23 4.47
C VAL A 13 -4.50 -9.34 4.83
N THR A 14 -3.68 -9.62 3.84
CA THR A 14 -2.23 -9.69 3.98
C THR A 14 -1.58 -8.71 3.03
N LEU A 15 -0.61 -7.98 3.54
CA LEU A 15 0.16 -7.03 2.73
C LEU A 15 1.62 -7.46 2.72
N SER A 16 2.23 -7.41 1.57
CA SER A 16 3.66 -7.70 1.45
C SER A 16 4.29 -6.80 0.41
N VAL A 17 5.58 -6.52 0.58
CA VAL A 17 6.33 -5.72 -0.37
C VAL A 17 7.57 -6.50 -0.78
N ILE A 18 7.70 -6.76 -2.06
CA ILE A 18 8.86 -7.46 -2.62
C ILE A 18 9.25 -6.73 -3.90
N ASP A 19 10.53 -6.35 -3.99
CA ASP A 19 11.06 -5.67 -5.18
C ASP A 19 10.23 -4.46 -5.61
N ASN A 20 9.85 -3.64 -4.64
CA ASN A 20 9.04 -2.43 -4.85
C ASN A 20 7.63 -2.70 -5.36
N VAL A 21 7.15 -3.93 -5.20
CA VAL A 21 5.77 -4.26 -5.52
C VAL A 21 5.03 -4.56 -4.23
N LEU A 22 4.01 -3.78 -3.95
CA LEU A 22 3.12 -4.03 -2.83
C LEU A 22 2.01 -4.95 -3.29
N THR A 23 1.89 -6.09 -2.64
CA THR A 23 0.83 -7.03 -2.93
C THR A 23 -0.19 -7.00 -1.82
N VAL A 24 -1.44 -6.80 -2.19
CA VAL A 24 -2.57 -6.87 -1.27
C VAL A 24 -3.30 -8.16 -1.57
N SER A 25 -3.37 -9.03 -0.58
CA SER A 25 -4.06 -10.31 -0.72
C SER A 25 -5.15 -10.41 0.33
N ALA A 26 -6.37 -10.65 -0.10
CA ALA A 26 -7.50 -10.83 0.81
C ALA A 26 -8.17 -12.15 0.46
N LYS A 27 -8.39 -12.98 1.47
CA LYS A 27 -8.98 -14.30 1.27
C LYS A 27 -9.85 -14.69 2.45
N ASN A 28 -11.05 -15.14 2.14
CA ASN A 28 -11.92 -15.77 3.14
C ASN A 28 -12.50 -17.04 2.54
N GLU A 29 -13.49 -17.63 3.18
CA GLU A 29 -14.07 -18.89 2.73
C GLU A 29 -14.73 -18.82 1.35
N ASP A 30 -15.27 -17.67 1.02
CA ASP A 30 -16.08 -17.49 -0.19
C ASP A 30 -15.38 -16.81 -1.32
N ARG A 31 -14.39 -15.97 -1.04
CA ARG A 31 -13.77 -15.13 -2.06
C ARG A 31 -12.30 -14.89 -1.83
N SER A 32 -11.64 -14.48 -2.88
CA SER A 32 -10.26 -14.00 -2.79
C SER A 32 -10.08 -12.81 -3.72
N ARG A 33 -9.22 -11.89 -3.31
CA ARG A 33 -8.86 -10.72 -4.11
C ARG A 33 -7.38 -10.48 -3.98
N ASN A 34 -6.75 -10.15 -5.09
CA ASN A 34 -5.32 -9.82 -5.10
C ASN A 34 -5.11 -8.55 -5.91
N TYR A 35 -4.35 -7.65 -5.35
CA TYR A 35 -4.00 -6.41 -6.03
C TYR A 35 -2.49 -6.21 -5.93
N GLU A 36 -1.92 -5.57 -6.92
CA GLU A 36 -0.51 -5.23 -6.93
C GLU A 36 -0.36 -3.75 -7.20
N LEU A 37 0.56 -3.12 -6.49
CA LEU A 37 0.83 -1.70 -6.64
C LEU A 37 2.33 -1.51 -6.70
N TYR A 38 2.82 -0.90 -7.76
CA TYR A 38 4.24 -0.59 -7.88
C TYR A 38 4.57 0.62 -7.03
N LEU A 39 5.53 0.41 -6.11
CA LEU A 39 5.97 1.45 -5.21
C LEU A 39 7.25 2.06 -5.74
N TYR A 40 7.29 2.91 -6.60
CA TYR A 40 8.54 3.48 -7.10
C TYR A 40 9.51 3.77 -5.95
N ASP A 41 10.78 3.97 -6.24
CA ASP A 41 11.82 4.20 -5.23
C ASP A 41 11.53 5.37 -4.28
N LEU A 42 10.47 6.10 -4.52
CA LEU A 42 10.11 7.26 -3.72
C LEU A 42 9.25 6.93 -2.50
N VAL A 43 8.85 5.68 -2.33
CA VAL A 43 8.00 5.28 -1.21
C VAL A 43 8.84 4.65 -0.11
N SER A 44 8.60 5.09 1.12
CA SER A 44 9.27 4.50 2.29
C SER A 44 8.54 3.23 2.69
N GLU A 45 9.10 2.07 2.36
CA GLU A 45 8.50 0.78 2.64
C GLU A 45 8.33 0.53 4.14
N ASP A 46 9.22 1.07 4.95
CA ASP A 46 9.18 0.84 6.40
C ASP A 46 8.06 1.60 7.12
N HIS A 47 7.45 2.53 6.44
CA HIS A 47 6.44 3.39 7.04
C HIS A 47 5.08 3.29 6.38
N ILE A 48 4.88 2.26 5.58
CA ILE A 48 3.58 2.02 4.96
C ILE A 48 2.60 1.62 6.06
N SER A 49 1.46 2.29 6.09
CA SER A 49 0.42 1.94 7.03
C SER A 49 -0.88 1.64 6.28
N ALA A 50 -1.71 0.85 6.91
CA ALA A 50 -2.95 0.43 6.30
C ALA A 50 -4.07 0.38 7.33
N SER A 51 -5.26 0.70 6.89
CA SER A 51 -6.46 0.53 7.72
C SER A 51 -7.58 0.01 6.86
N LEU A 52 -8.40 -0.86 7.45
CA LEU A 52 -9.59 -1.39 6.77
C LEU A 52 -10.80 -0.87 7.51
N LYS A 53 -11.63 -0.10 6.82
CA LYS A 53 -12.80 0.50 7.41
C LYS A 53 -13.94 0.49 6.42
N ASN A 54 -15.09 -0.02 6.86
CA ASN A 54 -16.30 -0.09 6.03
C ASN A 54 -16.05 -0.76 4.68
N GLY A 55 -15.24 -1.82 4.68
CA GLY A 55 -14.95 -2.55 3.44
C GLY A 55 -13.95 -1.87 2.53
N MET A 56 -13.36 -0.77 2.96
CA MET A 56 -12.39 -0.05 2.16
C MET A 56 -11.02 -0.10 2.82
N LEU A 57 -10.03 -0.60 2.09
CA LEU A 57 -8.66 -0.63 2.56
C LEU A 57 -7.97 0.66 2.16
N HIS A 58 -7.52 1.40 3.16
CA HIS A 58 -6.79 2.65 2.95
C HIS A 58 -5.32 2.42 3.21
N LEU A 59 -4.49 2.74 2.24
CA LEU A 59 -3.05 2.61 2.35
C LEU A 59 -2.41 4.00 2.38
N THR A 60 -1.56 4.21 3.36
CA THR A 60 -0.76 5.42 3.44
C THR A 60 0.64 5.07 2.98
N LEU A 61 1.09 5.71 1.91
CA LEU A 61 2.37 5.44 1.28
C LEU A 61 3.25 6.67 1.41
N PRO A 62 3.96 6.82 2.53
CA PRO A 62 4.79 8.01 2.73
C PRO A 62 5.96 8.01 1.76
N LYS A 63 6.27 9.17 1.24
CA LYS A 63 7.41 9.33 0.35
C LYS A 63 8.70 9.30 1.15
N LYS A 64 9.72 8.70 0.58
CA LYS A 64 11.04 8.73 1.18
C LYS A 64 11.55 10.16 1.19
N ALA A 65 12.21 10.53 2.28
CA ALA A 65 12.99 11.73 2.29
C ALA A 65 14.17 11.46 1.36
N ILE A 66 14.17 12.06 0.19
CA ILE A 66 15.27 11.88 -0.74
C ILE A 66 16.42 12.73 -0.26
N LYS A 67 17.34 12.08 0.43
CA LYS A 67 18.52 12.77 0.91
C LYS A 67 19.38 13.17 -0.29
N GLY A 68 19.64 14.43 -0.43
CA GLY A 68 20.40 14.93 -1.56
C GLY A 68 19.56 15.32 -2.77
N ALA A 69 18.28 15.05 -2.75
CA ALA A 69 17.41 15.61 -3.76
C ALA A 69 17.29 17.09 -3.49
N LYS A 70 18.07 17.85 -4.18
CA LYS A 70 17.97 19.29 -4.05
C LYS A 70 16.74 19.75 -4.79
N LYS A 71 15.96 20.51 -4.09
CA LYS A 71 14.93 21.26 -4.73
C LYS A 71 15.66 22.30 -5.58
N ILE A 72 15.54 22.15 -6.86
CA ILE A 72 16.16 23.13 -7.77
C ILE A 72 15.24 24.32 -7.86
N ASP A 73 15.70 25.44 -7.35
CA ASP A 73 14.94 26.66 -7.46
C ASP A 73 15.15 27.25 -8.84
N ILE A 74 14.06 27.45 -9.51
CA ILE A 74 14.08 28.10 -10.80
C ILE A 74 14.19 29.62 -10.55
N LYS A 75 15.27 30.15 -10.99
CA LYS A 75 15.51 31.59 -10.84
C LYS A 75 15.01 32.34 -12.04
#